data_569310a4d19e7c6fa605d208950b235e
#
_entry.id   569310a4d19e7c6fa605d208950b235e
#
_cell.length_a   1.000
_cell.length_b   1.000
_cell.length_c   1.000
_cell.angle_alpha   90.00
_cell.angle_beta   90.00
_cell.angle_gamma   90.00
#
_symmetry.space_group_name_H-M   'P 1'
#
loop_
_entity.id
_entity.type
_entity.pdbx_description
1 polymer ?
#
loop_
_entity_poly.entity_id
_entity_poly.type
_entity_poly.pdbx_seq_one_letter_code
_entity_poly.pdbx_strand_id
1 'polypeptide(L)'
;KIKVSENIEKVTNPGMKNLYRIYDKESGMALGDIMTLVDETLDPSQDLTIYHQMNYWKNKTIPKGSYELRDLLVPIFIDGQLVYDCPSLAEIRAYSEKELSHLWDEVKRFTYPQTYYVDLSRKLLDLKMKMLEEVPK
;
A
#
# COMPACT_ATOMS: atom_id res chain seq x y z
N LYS A 1 -2.59 19.64 -3.92
CA LYS A 1 -2.35 19.49 -5.36
C LYS A 1 -3.42 18.57 -5.95
N ILE A 2 -4.21 19.08 -6.87
CA ILE A 2 -5.19 18.29 -7.62
C ILE A 2 -4.51 17.79 -8.90
N LYS A 3 -4.58 16.50 -9.16
CA LYS A 3 -4.12 15.90 -10.41
C LYS A 3 -5.32 15.30 -11.12
N VAL A 4 -5.59 15.74 -12.33
CA VAL A 4 -6.60 15.17 -13.21
C VAL A 4 -5.89 14.42 -14.34
N SER A 5 -6.37 13.24 -14.70
CA SER A 5 -5.82 12.45 -15.81
C SER A 5 -6.94 11.69 -16.50
N GLU A 6 -7.00 11.77 -17.82
CA GLU A 6 -7.88 10.97 -18.67
C GLU A 6 -7.32 9.55 -18.92
N ASN A 7 -6.03 9.35 -18.63
CA ASN A 7 -5.40 8.03 -18.74
C ASN A 7 -5.85 7.16 -17.57
N ILE A 8 -6.52 6.06 -17.86
CA ILE A 8 -7.07 5.13 -16.88
C ILE A 8 -6.00 4.56 -15.93
N GLU A 9 -4.77 4.39 -16.40
CA GLU A 9 -3.63 3.93 -15.58
C GLU A 9 -3.15 4.98 -14.56
N LYS A 10 -3.55 6.25 -14.76
CA LYS A 10 -3.18 7.38 -13.90
C LYS A 10 -4.34 7.91 -13.07
N VAL A 11 -5.50 7.26 -13.14
CA VAL A 11 -6.65 7.61 -12.30
C VAL A 11 -6.28 7.41 -10.83
N THR A 12 -6.42 8.47 -10.05
CA THR A 12 -6.13 8.44 -8.62
C THR A 12 -7.22 7.70 -7.85
N ASN A 13 -6.82 6.95 -6.82
CA ASN A 13 -7.80 6.37 -5.91
C ASN A 13 -8.42 7.46 -5.04
N PRO A 14 -9.74 7.43 -4.79
CA PRO A 14 -10.45 8.47 -4.04
C PRO A 14 -10.15 8.42 -2.54
N GLY A 15 -10.50 9.50 -1.86
CA GLY A 15 -10.51 9.59 -0.41
C GLY A 15 -9.14 9.77 0.25
N MET A 16 -9.18 9.97 1.56
CA MET A 16 -8.01 9.97 2.43
C MET A 16 -7.63 8.53 2.74
N LYS A 17 -6.35 8.20 2.65
CA LYS A 17 -5.88 6.79 2.61
C LYS A 17 -4.76 6.54 3.60
N ASN A 18 -4.73 5.30 4.12
CA ASN A 18 -3.56 4.71 4.75
C ASN A 18 -2.86 3.76 3.78
N LEU A 19 -1.61 3.45 4.06
CA LEU A 19 -0.78 2.52 3.29
C LEU A 19 -0.06 1.58 4.24
N TYR A 20 -0.30 0.28 4.08
CA TYR A 20 0.34 -0.74 4.89
C TYR A 20 1.17 -1.67 4.01
N ARG A 21 2.33 -2.09 4.50
CA ARG A 21 3.09 -3.20 3.94
C ARG A 21 2.69 -4.50 4.63
N ILE A 22 2.49 -5.52 3.82
CA ILE A 22 2.12 -6.87 4.25
C ILE A 22 3.38 -7.72 4.21
N TYR A 23 3.79 -8.25 5.33
CA TYR A 23 4.92 -9.17 5.44
C TYR A 23 4.42 -10.59 5.66
N ASP A 24 5.04 -11.54 5.00
CA ASP A 24 4.90 -12.95 5.37
C ASP A 24 5.55 -13.20 6.73
N LYS A 25 4.81 -13.79 7.64
CA LYS A 25 5.23 -13.93 9.03
C LYS A 25 6.35 -14.96 9.22
N GLU A 26 6.45 -15.93 8.33
CA GLU A 26 7.47 -16.99 8.41
C GLU A 26 8.79 -16.51 7.79
N SER A 27 8.76 -15.95 6.60
CA SER A 27 9.97 -15.52 5.89
C SER A 27 10.38 -14.08 6.16
N GLY A 28 9.48 -13.23 6.66
CA GLY A 28 9.70 -11.78 6.82
C GLY A 28 9.73 -11.02 5.50
N MET A 29 9.43 -11.67 4.38
CA MET A 29 9.44 -11.03 3.06
C MET A 29 8.15 -10.26 2.81
N ALA A 30 8.26 -9.14 2.09
CA ALA A 30 7.11 -8.31 1.73
C ALA A 30 6.27 -9.01 0.65
N LEU A 31 4.99 -9.24 0.94
CA LEU A 31 4.03 -9.84 0.01
C LEU A 31 3.39 -8.83 -0.94
N GLY A 32 3.44 -7.56 -0.60
CA GLY A 32 2.86 -6.43 -1.29
C GLY A 32 2.42 -5.34 -0.31
N ASP A 33 1.90 -4.25 -0.83
CA ASP A 33 1.34 -3.18 -0.03
C ASP A 33 -0.18 -3.10 -0.25
N ILE A 34 -0.92 -2.62 0.74
CA ILE A 34 -2.36 -2.39 0.64
C ILE A 34 -2.70 -0.93 0.98
N MET A 35 -3.47 -0.28 0.11
CA MET A 35 -4.11 0.99 0.39
C MET A 35 -5.51 0.77 0.96
N THR A 36 -5.82 1.50 2.03
CA THR A 36 -7.15 1.51 2.66
C THR A 36 -7.68 2.93 2.76
N LEU A 37 -8.94 3.10 3.08
CA LEU A 37 -9.46 4.38 3.55
C LEU A 37 -8.89 4.66 4.95
N VAL A 38 -8.81 5.95 5.32
CA VAL A 38 -8.22 6.38 6.60
C VAL A 38 -9.00 5.88 7.82
N ASP A 39 -10.29 5.66 7.67
CA ASP A 39 -11.22 5.16 8.70
C ASP A 39 -11.35 3.63 8.72
N GLU A 40 -10.56 2.95 7.88
CA GLU A 40 -10.56 1.50 7.80
C GLU A 40 -9.44 0.91 8.65
N THR A 41 -9.82 0.07 9.60
CA THR A 41 -8.88 -0.67 10.43
C THR A 41 -8.72 -2.09 9.88
N LEU A 42 -7.48 -2.49 9.65
CA LEU A 42 -7.13 -3.86 9.27
C LEU A 42 -6.86 -4.69 10.53
N ASP A 43 -7.43 -5.88 10.59
CA ASP A 43 -7.26 -6.81 11.72
C ASP A 43 -6.46 -8.04 11.27
N PRO A 44 -5.21 -8.21 11.73
CA PRO A 44 -4.38 -9.37 11.37
C PRO A 44 -4.90 -10.71 11.87
N SER A 45 -5.90 -10.72 12.75
CA SER A 45 -6.59 -11.94 13.21
C SER A 45 -7.62 -12.48 12.22
N GLN A 46 -7.87 -11.75 11.12
CA GLN A 46 -8.81 -12.12 10.06
C GLN A 46 -8.05 -12.40 8.76
N ASP A 47 -8.72 -13.11 7.83
CA ASP A 47 -8.21 -13.25 6.46
C ASP A 47 -8.20 -11.89 5.77
N LEU A 48 -7.11 -11.56 5.09
CA LEU A 48 -6.95 -10.30 4.36
C LEU A 48 -7.12 -10.53 2.85
N THR A 49 -8.17 -9.97 2.27
CA THR A 49 -8.35 -9.98 0.81
C THR A 49 -7.96 -8.64 0.23
N ILE A 50 -7.01 -8.65 -0.73
CA ILE A 50 -6.50 -7.49 -1.45
C ILE A 50 -6.94 -7.56 -2.92
N TYR A 51 -7.17 -6.40 -3.53
CA TYR A 51 -7.71 -6.26 -4.87
C TYR A 51 -6.78 -5.45 -5.76
N HIS A 52 -6.48 -5.99 -6.93
CA HIS A 52 -5.62 -5.31 -7.90
C HIS A 52 -6.22 -3.98 -8.38
N GLN A 53 -5.42 -2.92 -8.40
CA GLN A 53 -5.89 -1.56 -8.69
C GLN A 53 -6.57 -1.37 -10.05
N MET A 54 -6.10 -2.09 -11.08
CA MET A 54 -6.59 -1.96 -12.46
C MET A 54 -7.49 -3.13 -12.86
N ASN A 55 -7.14 -4.31 -12.40
CA ASN A 55 -7.85 -5.56 -12.72
C ASN A 55 -8.57 -6.04 -11.46
N TYR A 56 -9.59 -5.32 -11.01
CA TYR A 56 -10.28 -5.53 -9.73
C TYR A 56 -10.98 -6.88 -9.60
N TRP A 57 -11.15 -7.64 -10.70
CA TRP A 57 -11.54 -9.06 -10.65
C TRP A 57 -10.41 -9.97 -10.16
N LYS A 58 -9.14 -9.50 -10.21
CA LYS A 58 -8.01 -10.19 -9.61
C LYS A 58 -7.91 -9.80 -8.14
N ASN A 59 -8.00 -10.80 -7.29
CA ASN A 59 -7.83 -10.62 -5.85
C ASN A 59 -6.98 -11.76 -5.29
N LYS A 60 -6.43 -11.52 -4.11
CA LYS A 60 -5.67 -12.50 -3.35
C LYS A 60 -6.10 -12.45 -1.91
N THR A 61 -6.40 -13.59 -1.33
CA THR A 61 -6.67 -13.72 0.10
C THR A 61 -5.45 -14.28 0.80
N ILE A 62 -5.00 -13.59 1.83
CA ILE A 62 -3.89 -13.96 2.70
C ILE A 62 -4.51 -14.48 3.98
N PRO A 63 -4.20 -15.73 4.39
CA PRO A 63 -4.82 -16.34 5.56
C PRO A 63 -4.45 -15.60 6.85
N LYS A 64 -5.38 -15.55 7.79
CA LYS A 64 -5.15 -15.02 9.13
C LYS A 64 -3.96 -15.72 9.81
N GLY A 65 -3.18 -14.93 10.54
CA GLY A 65 -2.02 -15.43 11.28
C GLY A 65 -0.77 -15.73 10.43
N SER A 66 -0.85 -15.72 9.08
CA SER A 66 0.29 -15.92 8.18
C SER A 66 1.00 -14.61 7.81
N TYR A 67 0.46 -13.46 8.20
CA TYR A 67 1.00 -12.16 7.81
C TYR A 67 1.08 -11.18 8.98
N GLU A 68 1.90 -10.16 8.79
CA GLU A 68 1.99 -8.98 9.65
C GLU A 68 1.79 -7.71 8.81
N LEU A 69 1.25 -6.67 9.45
CA LEU A 69 1.04 -5.37 8.83
C LEU A 69 1.94 -4.32 9.46
N ARG A 70 2.52 -3.47 8.61
CA ARG A 70 3.23 -2.28 9.06
C ARG A 70 2.66 -1.04 8.36
N ASP A 71 2.25 -0.07 9.16
CA ASP A 71 1.89 1.25 8.65
C ASP A 71 3.12 1.92 8.04
N LEU A 72 2.97 2.41 6.80
CA LEU A 72 4.04 3.12 6.08
C LEU A 72 3.91 4.64 6.20
N LEU A 73 2.82 5.14 6.76
CA LEU A 73 2.62 6.57 6.97
C LEU A 73 3.12 6.96 8.36
N VAL A 74 4.01 7.94 8.38
CA VAL A 74 4.57 8.50 9.61
C VAL A 74 4.13 9.96 9.75
N PRO A 75 3.54 10.37 10.89
CA PRO A 75 3.17 11.76 11.10
C PRO A 75 4.42 12.64 11.19
N ILE A 76 4.49 13.68 10.35
CA ILE A 76 5.57 14.67 10.37
C ILE A 76 5.12 15.94 11.09
N PHE A 77 3.89 16.38 10.81
CA PHE A 77 3.28 17.52 11.47
C PHE A 77 1.90 17.14 12.00
N ILE A 78 1.59 17.55 13.24
CA ILE A 78 0.26 17.48 13.84
C ILE A 78 -0.08 18.90 14.34
N ASP A 79 -1.22 19.42 13.92
CA ASP A 79 -1.70 20.76 14.29
C ASP A 79 -0.65 21.87 14.08
N GLY A 80 0.13 21.76 13.00
CA GLY A 80 1.18 22.72 12.65
C GLY A 80 2.49 22.55 13.40
N GLN A 81 2.58 21.60 14.31
CA GLN A 81 3.80 21.31 15.06
C GLN A 81 4.57 20.15 14.45
N LEU A 82 5.89 20.30 14.32
CA LEU A 82 6.78 19.22 13.91
C LEU A 82 6.84 18.16 15.02
N VAL A 83 6.42 16.93 14.71
CA VAL A 83 6.39 15.79 15.65
C VAL A 83 7.34 14.66 15.24
N TYR A 84 8.12 14.87 14.20
CA TYR A 84 9.03 13.87 13.64
C TYR A 84 10.48 14.31 13.83
N ASP A 85 11.29 13.46 14.46
CA ASP A 85 12.72 13.62 14.52
C ASP A 85 13.35 13.14 13.22
N CYS A 86 13.96 14.07 12.46
CA CYS A 86 14.59 13.75 11.19
C CYS A 86 15.82 12.86 11.43
N PRO A 87 15.83 11.62 10.89
CA PRO A 87 16.97 10.74 11.05
C PRO A 87 18.21 11.25 10.33
N SER A 88 19.37 10.86 10.80
CA SER A 88 20.65 11.11 10.13
C SER A 88 20.73 10.38 8.79
N LEU A 89 21.65 10.80 7.91
CA LEU A 89 21.89 10.12 6.64
C LEU A 89 22.29 8.66 6.81
N ALA A 90 23.02 8.33 7.86
CA ALA A 90 23.41 6.95 8.16
C ALA A 90 22.20 6.08 8.51
N GLU A 91 21.29 6.58 9.33
CA GLU A 91 20.04 5.90 9.68
C GLU A 91 19.12 5.72 8.47
N ILE A 92 19.01 6.74 7.59
CA ILE A 92 18.25 6.66 6.34
C ILE A 92 18.79 5.54 5.44
N ARG A 93 20.12 5.45 5.30
CA ARG A 93 20.77 4.39 4.50
C ARG A 93 20.50 3.00 5.10
N ALA A 94 20.73 2.86 6.39
CA ALA A 94 20.47 1.58 7.08
C ALA A 94 19.01 1.15 6.96
N TYR A 95 18.07 2.10 7.10
CA TYR A 95 16.64 1.85 6.88
C TYR A 95 16.36 1.39 5.45
N SER A 96 16.91 2.08 4.44
CA SER A 96 16.74 1.71 3.03
C SER A 96 17.27 0.31 2.73
N GLU A 97 18.46 -0.04 3.23
CA GLU A 97 19.05 -1.37 3.07
C GLU A 97 18.18 -2.45 3.73
N LYS A 98 17.69 -2.18 4.92
CA LYS A 98 16.77 -3.07 5.64
C LYS A 98 15.48 -3.29 4.84
N GLU A 99 14.87 -2.23 4.31
CA GLU A 99 13.64 -2.35 3.52
C GLU A 99 13.85 -3.13 2.22
N LEU A 100 14.97 -2.89 1.55
CA LEU A 100 15.34 -3.65 0.35
C LEU A 100 15.59 -5.13 0.63
N SER A 101 16.07 -5.48 1.83
CA SER A 101 16.28 -6.89 2.21
C SER A 101 14.97 -7.68 2.34
N HIS A 102 13.85 -7.02 2.60
CA HIS A 102 12.53 -7.64 2.65
C HIS A 102 11.88 -7.84 1.26
N LEU A 103 12.46 -7.29 0.19
CA LEU A 103 11.93 -7.47 -1.16
C LEU A 103 12.57 -8.71 -1.83
N TRP A 104 11.74 -9.46 -2.57
CA TRP A 104 12.19 -10.59 -3.37
C TRP A 104 13.20 -10.17 -4.44
N ASP A 105 14.16 -11.02 -4.75
CA ASP A 105 15.22 -10.70 -5.73
C ASP A 105 14.65 -10.44 -7.12
N GLU A 106 13.54 -11.09 -7.48
CA GLU A 106 12.83 -10.88 -8.74
C GLU A 106 12.28 -9.46 -8.88
N VAL A 107 11.93 -8.79 -7.78
CA VAL A 107 11.47 -7.39 -7.78
C VAL A 107 12.66 -6.43 -7.92
N LYS A 108 13.82 -6.78 -7.35
CA LYS A 108 15.02 -5.92 -7.29
C LYS A 108 15.87 -5.96 -8.56
N ARG A 109 15.71 -6.97 -9.40
CA ARG A 109 16.58 -7.14 -10.60
C ARG A 109 16.32 -6.05 -11.64
N PHE A 110 17.38 -5.64 -12.35
CA PHE A 110 17.29 -4.62 -13.40
C PHE A 110 16.65 -5.15 -14.70
N THR A 111 16.84 -6.43 -15.00
CA THR A 111 16.35 -7.04 -16.24
C THR A 111 15.07 -7.81 -15.95
N TYR A 112 13.97 -7.40 -16.58
CA TYR A 112 12.65 -7.99 -16.42
C TYR A 112 12.22 -8.15 -14.94
N PRO A 113 12.18 -7.05 -14.16
CA PRO A 113 11.75 -7.13 -12.77
C PRO A 113 10.30 -7.60 -12.69
N GLN A 114 9.98 -8.37 -11.66
CA GLN A 114 8.60 -8.63 -11.32
C GLN A 114 7.95 -7.36 -10.75
N THR A 115 6.66 -7.20 -11.03
CA THR A 115 5.88 -6.09 -10.49
C THR A 115 5.65 -6.29 -8.99
N TYR A 116 6.06 -5.30 -8.20
CA TYR A 116 5.64 -5.20 -6.81
C TYR A 116 4.26 -4.56 -6.75
N TYR A 117 3.30 -5.26 -6.15
CA TYR A 117 1.91 -4.83 -6.15
C TYR A 117 1.59 -3.91 -4.97
N VAL A 118 0.86 -2.85 -5.27
CA VAL A 118 0.17 -2.00 -4.29
C VAL A 118 -1.32 -2.11 -4.57
N ASP A 119 -1.99 -2.91 -3.78
CA ASP A 119 -3.38 -3.30 -4.01
C ASP A 119 -4.36 -2.50 -3.12
N LEU A 120 -5.65 -2.70 -3.30
CA LEU A 120 -6.70 -1.96 -2.62
C LEU A 120 -7.43 -2.84 -1.60
N SER A 121 -7.89 -2.21 -0.51
CA SER A 121 -8.92 -2.80 0.33
C SER A 121 -10.26 -2.87 -0.39
N ARG A 122 -11.17 -3.71 0.10
CA ARG A 122 -12.53 -3.81 -0.45
C ARG A 122 -13.27 -2.48 -0.38
N LYS A 123 -13.22 -1.78 0.75
CA LYS A 123 -13.91 -0.49 0.92
C LYS A 123 -13.40 0.58 -0.02
N LEU A 124 -12.08 0.66 -0.21
CA LEU A 124 -11.49 1.61 -1.15
C LEU A 124 -11.84 1.28 -2.60
N LEU A 125 -11.86 -0.01 -2.96
CA LEU A 125 -12.30 -0.45 -4.28
C LEU A 125 -13.77 -0.08 -4.52
N ASP A 126 -14.67 -0.37 -3.58
CA ASP A 126 -16.09 -0.07 -3.72
C ASP A 126 -16.36 1.43 -3.86
N LEU A 127 -15.65 2.26 -3.09
CA LEU A 127 -15.71 3.72 -3.24
C LEU A 127 -15.24 4.17 -4.63
N LYS A 128 -14.13 3.62 -5.10
CA LYS A 128 -13.60 3.92 -6.45
C LYS A 128 -14.61 3.56 -7.53
N MET A 129 -15.21 2.37 -7.46
CA MET A 129 -16.19 1.91 -8.45
C MET A 129 -17.45 2.78 -8.44
N LYS A 130 -17.98 3.08 -7.27
CA LYS A 130 -19.12 3.99 -7.12
C LYS A 130 -18.87 5.35 -7.77
N MET A 131 -17.72 5.96 -7.51
CA MET A 131 -17.38 7.26 -8.09
C MET A 131 -17.20 7.20 -9.61
N LEU A 132 -16.70 6.09 -10.16
CA LEU A 132 -16.58 5.91 -11.61
C LEU A 132 -17.94 5.73 -12.30
N GLU A 133 -18.92 5.16 -11.62
CA GLU A 133 -20.29 5.02 -12.11
C GLU A 133 -21.05 6.37 -12.14
N GLU A 134 -20.73 7.26 -11.19
CA GLU A 134 -21.34 8.59 -11.06
C GLU A 134 -20.79 9.63 -12.06
N VAL A 135 -19.70 9.34 -12.78
CA VAL A 135 -19.14 10.25 -13.80
C VAL A 135 -20.04 10.22 -15.03
N PRO A 136 -20.61 11.36 -15.47
CA PRO A 136 -21.37 11.42 -16.72
C PRO A 136 -20.50 10.98 -17.90
N LYS A 137 -21.06 10.12 -18.75
CA LYS A 137 -20.43 9.68 -20.00
C LYS A 137 -20.49 10.77 -21.04
#